data_95fe5a7c7f0593da7c068df7f86b9b38
#
_entry.id   95fe5a7c7f0593da7c068df7f86b9b38
#
_cell.length_a   1.000
_cell.length_b   1.000
_cell.length_c   1.000
_cell.angle_alpha   90.00
_cell.angle_beta   90.00
_cell.angle_gamma   90.00
#
_symmetry.space_group_name_H-M   'P 1'
#
loop_
_entity.id
_entity.type
_entity.pdbx_description
1 polymer ?
#
loop_
_entity_poly.entity_id
_entity_poly.type
_entity_poly.pdbx_seq_one_letter_code
_entity_poly.pdbx_strand_id
1 'polypeptide(L)'
;MSVSQSFQSLVAIVFGLTMSLLAACSDEENTTRYDVVAQGAEAVGTKTVLVYMAGHNTLGYVGCLQADTAEIMAGRSAIPSDGRLLIFIDTGDKPRLYRVLPDEPQPRLLAEWAKDCSSTSPQTLCEVLELTRRLAPSAHYGLVMSSHGDGWLPPSNTPQSLRRSKASLKSFGIDDGDGAADHGEQMAVEDLATAFSQTGLHPDYIFFDACLMQTVEVAYALRGVTDYVIASPALLPSAGANYTHLLARGLFSDTVSHIAETYVADVADPDQYMSYYEHGAVMSVVRTAALDSLASAFAAALPTSSLMAQGLPDLTSVTAYQYYGRANDYRPHAYDMAEALDVIFPPSEALDELKQTLCHAVVYKAATDRFWFGPGDWTFATVCPATYSGLSLFIPRQEYETNASICPAGNHNLTFRNTAWYAASGWAQTGW
;
A
#
# COMPACT_ATOMS: atom_id res chain seq x y z
N MET A 1 36.19 -59.95 21.69
CA MET A 1 35.61 -59.61 20.39
C MET A 1 34.22 -59.11 20.63
N SER A 2 34.01 -58.07 20.70
CA SER A 2 34.09 -56.63 20.58
C SER A 2 32.71 -56.08 20.21
N VAL A 3 32.04 -55.56 21.23
CA VAL A 3 30.74 -54.85 21.16
C VAL A 3 30.80 -53.59 20.23
N SER A 4 31.99 -53.24 19.75
CA SER A 4 32.26 -52.06 18.94
C SER A 4 31.91 -52.16 17.45
N GLN A 5 31.86 -53.40 16.89
CA GLN A 5 31.55 -53.56 15.46
C GLN A 5 30.05 -53.57 15.13
N SER A 6 29.21 -53.94 16.12
CA SER A 6 27.74 -53.91 15.92
C SER A 6 27.15 -52.49 15.96
N PHE A 7 27.83 -51.55 16.61
CA PHE A 7 27.35 -50.15 16.74
C PHE A 7 27.64 -49.33 15.48
N GLN A 8 28.75 -49.59 14.79
CA GLN A 8 29.08 -48.90 13.53
C GLN A 8 28.20 -49.31 12.35
N SER A 9 27.75 -50.59 12.33
CA SER A 9 26.82 -51.04 11.29
C SER A 9 25.40 -50.53 11.46
N LEU A 10 24.98 -50.26 12.70
CA LEU A 10 23.63 -49.72 12.98
C LEU A 10 23.54 -48.21 12.65
N VAL A 11 24.63 -47.44 12.90
CA VAL A 11 24.69 -46.01 12.56
C VAL A 11 24.75 -45.79 11.04
N ALA A 12 25.42 -46.66 10.30
CA ALA A 12 25.45 -46.57 8.83
C ALA A 12 24.11 -46.91 8.16
N ILE A 13 23.32 -47.82 8.75
CA ILE A 13 21.98 -48.16 8.23
C ILE A 13 20.94 -47.06 8.56
N VAL A 14 21.03 -46.42 9.72
CA VAL A 14 20.15 -45.30 10.09
C VAL A 14 20.45 -44.04 9.26
N PHE A 15 21.74 -43.77 8.95
CA PHE A 15 22.11 -42.66 8.07
C PHE A 15 21.77 -42.89 6.59
N GLY A 16 21.82 -44.18 6.13
CA GLY A 16 21.42 -44.57 4.78
C GLY A 16 19.89 -44.49 4.56
N LEU A 17 19.08 -44.79 5.59
CA LEU A 17 17.61 -44.70 5.49
C LEU A 17 17.07 -43.27 5.63
N THR A 18 17.75 -42.38 6.34
CA THR A 18 17.32 -41.00 6.42
C THR A 18 17.68 -40.16 5.18
N MET A 19 18.71 -40.54 4.42
CA MET A 19 19.01 -39.90 3.13
C MET A 19 18.10 -40.42 1.99
N SER A 20 17.52 -41.61 2.10
CA SER A 20 16.61 -42.13 1.05
C SER A 20 15.16 -41.63 1.19
N LEU A 21 14.82 -41.00 2.32
CA LEU A 21 13.48 -40.42 2.55
C LEU A 21 13.41 -38.91 2.20
N LEU A 22 14.57 -38.28 1.89
CA LEU A 22 14.62 -36.88 1.42
C LEU A 22 14.70 -36.75 -0.12
N ALA A 23 14.72 -37.88 -0.85
CA ALA A 23 14.79 -37.89 -2.31
C ALA A 23 13.46 -38.25 -3.00
N ALA A 24 12.34 -38.30 -2.26
CA ALA A 24 11.04 -38.70 -2.80
C ALA A 24 9.96 -37.63 -2.70
N CYS A 25 10.36 -36.33 -2.65
CA CYS A 25 9.45 -35.21 -2.79
C CYS A 25 10.13 -34.11 -3.59
N SER A 26 10.24 -34.28 -4.91
CA SER A 26 10.40 -33.17 -5.83
C SER A 26 10.34 -33.64 -7.28
N ASP A 27 9.17 -34.00 -7.72
CA ASP A 27 8.77 -33.90 -9.13
C ASP A 27 7.39 -33.22 -9.19
N GLU A 28 7.19 -32.13 -8.43
CA GLU A 28 6.36 -31.07 -8.92
C GLU A 28 7.25 -30.31 -9.92
N GLU A 29 6.95 -30.46 -11.19
CA GLU A 29 7.46 -29.56 -12.23
C GLU A 29 7.25 -28.15 -11.74
N ASN A 30 8.33 -27.48 -11.36
CA ASN A 30 8.35 -26.07 -11.01
C ASN A 30 8.16 -25.28 -12.30
N THR A 31 6.97 -25.43 -12.91
CA THR A 31 6.57 -24.66 -14.07
C THR A 31 6.38 -23.22 -13.61
N THR A 32 7.38 -22.40 -13.86
CA THR A 32 7.27 -20.94 -13.65
C THR A 32 6.03 -20.45 -14.38
N ARG A 33 5.21 -19.66 -13.69
CA ARG A 33 3.97 -19.11 -14.26
C ARG A 33 4.23 -18.07 -15.36
N TYR A 34 5.49 -17.69 -15.59
CA TYR A 34 5.93 -16.68 -16.53
C TYR A 34 7.16 -17.13 -17.34
N ASP A 35 7.27 -16.59 -18.53
CA ASP A 35 8.42 -16.74 -19.41
C ASP A 35 9.33 -15.51 -19.31
N VAL A 36 10.62 -15.72 -19.05
CA VAL A 36 11.62 -14.65 -19.08
C VAL A 36 12.21 -14.54 -20.47
N VAL A 37 11.97 -13.40 -21.10
CA VAL A 37 12.45 -13.10 -22.45
C VAL A 37 13.87 -12.49 -22.41
N ALA A 38 14.19 -11.75 -21.33
CA ALA A 38 15.47 -11.09 -21.18
C ALA A 38 16.60 -12.08 -20.87
N GLN A 39 17.76 -11.90 -21.54
CA GLN A 39 18.94 -12.72 -21.28
C GLN A 39 19.93 -11.98 -20.37
N GLY A 40 20.16 -12.55 -19.19
CA GLY A 40 21.15 -12.07 -18.23
C GLY A 40 20.68 -10.89 -17.38
N ALA A 41 21.36 -10.69 -16.24
CA ALA A 41 21.16 -9.54 -15.40
C ALA A 41 21.97 -8.34 -15.94
N GLU A 42 21.41 -7.13 -15.81
CA GLU A 42 22.17 -5.90 -16.03
C GLU A 42 23.26 -5.74 -14.96
N ALA A 43 24.24 -4.89 -15.21
CA ALA A 43 25.17 -4.46 -14.17
C ALA A 43 24.39 -3.77 -13.03
N VAL A 44 24.90 -3.84 -11.80
CA VAL A 44 24.25 -3.21 -10.64
C VAL A 44 24.13 -1.70 -10.89
N GLY A 45 22.91 -1.18 -10.83
CA GLY A 45 22.59 0.24 -10.96
C GLY A 45 22.61 0.97 -9.61
N THR A 46 22.45 2.28 -9.65
CA THR A 46 22.30 3.08 -8.43
C THR A 46 20.91 2.90 -7.84
N LYS A 47 19.87 3.11 -8.64
CA LYS A 47 18.48 2.97 -8.20
C LYS A 47 17.63 2.26 -9.26
N THR A 48 16.84 1.27 -8.82
CA THR A 48 15.76 0.68 -9.62
C THR A 48 14.43 1.18 -9.11
N VAL A 49 13.61 1.71 -10.00
CA VAL A 49 12.21 2.03 -9.73
C VAL A 49 11.33 1.02 -10.45
N LEU A 50 10.44 0.36 -9.69
CA LEU A 50 9.38 -0.49 -10.23
C LEU A 50 8.06 0.25 -10.14
N VAL A 51 7.37 0.40 -11.26
CA VAL A 51 5.97 0.84 -11.31
C VAL A 51 5.11 -0.42 -11.48
N TYR A 52 4.36 -0.76 -10.42
CA TYR A 52 3.50 -1.93 -10.37
C TYR A 52 2.05 -1.48 -10.60
N MET A 53 1.50 -1.79 -11.77
CA MET A 53 0.17 -1.39 -12.22
C MET A 53 -0.78 -2.59 -12.17
N ALA A 54 -1.62 -2.67 -11.11
CA ALA A 54 -2.68 -3.67 -10.98
C ALA A 54 -3.97 -3.08 -11.56
N GLY A 55 -4.21 -3.34 -12.83
CA GLY A 55 -5.20 -2.64 -13.64
C GLY A 55 -6.25 -3.51 -14.33
N HIS A 56 -6.44 -4.75 -13.91
CA HIS A 56 -7.58 -5.56 -14.34
C HIS A 56 -8.86 -5.10 -13.62
N ASN A 57 -9.22 -3.83 -13.83
CA ASN A 57 -10.31 -3.09 -13.18
C ASN A 57 -10.69 -1.87 -14.04
N THR A 58 -11.58 -1.01 -13.55
CA THR A 58 -12.05 0.16 -14.32
C THR A 58 -10.93 1.09 -14.77
N LEU A 59 -9.84 1.27 -14.00
CA LEU A 59 -8.71 2.12 -14.42
C LEU A 59 -8.03 1.59 -15.68
N GLY A 60 -7.85 0.28 -15.78
CA GLY A 60 -7.32 -0.34 -16.99
C GLY A 60 -8.34 -0.36 -18.14
N TYR A 61 -9.63 -0.61 -17.85
CA TYR A 61 -10.67 -0.66 -18.89
C TYR A 61 -10.91 0.69 -19.56
N VAL A 62 -10.81 1.80 -18.82
CA VAL A 62 -10.95 3.14 -19.37
C VAL A 62 -9.64 3.74 -19.89
N GLY A 63 -8.53 3.03 -19.75
CA GLY A 63 -7.24 3.40 -20.33
C GLY A 63 -6.35 4.31 -19.47
N CYS A 64 -6.65 4.51 -18.19
CA CYS A 64 -5.82 5.33 -17.30
C CYS A 64 -4.37 4.79 -17.20
N LEU A 65 -4.19 3.51 -16.90
CA LEU A 65 -2.85 2.92 -16.77
C LEU A 65 -2.08 2.84 -18.10
N GLN A 66 -2.79 2.78 -19.22
CA GLN A 66 -2.18 2.89 -20.55
C GLN A 66 -1.69 4.33 -20.80
N ALA A 67 -2.45 5.34 -20.34
CA ALA A 67 -2.02 6.74 -20.38
C ALA A 67 -0.78 6.96 -19.50
N ASP A 68 -0.74 6.42 -18.27
CA ASP A 68 0.43 6.44 -17.38
C ASP A 68 1.66 5.83 -18.06
N THR A 69 1.47 4.70 -18.73
CA THR A 69 2.55 4.06 -19.50
C THR A 69 3.06 4.97 -20.63
N ALA A 70 2.17 5.68 -21.30
CA ALA A 70 2.55 6.64 -22.36
C ALA A 70 3.30 7.85 -21.77
N GLU A 71 2.90 8.36 -20.60
CA GLU A 71 3.60 9.41 -19.87
C GLU A 71 4.99 8.98 -19.41
N ILE A 72 5.14 7.75 -18.90
CA ILE A 72 6.44 7.16 -18.59
C ILE A 72 7.33 7.15 -19.82
N MET A 73 6.79 6.71 -20.96
CA MET A 73 7.55 6.69 -22.21
C MET A 73 7.89 8.09 -22.71
N ALA A 74 7.03 9.08 -22.50
CA ALA A 74 7.32 10.49 -22.83
C ALA A 74 8.43 11.07 -21.94
N GLY A 75 8.41 10.76 -20.65
CA GLY A 75 9.39 11.22 -19.65
C GLY A 75 10.69 10.42 -19.58
N ARG A 76 10.85 9.32 -20.33
CA ARG A 76 11.94 8.35 -20.19
C ARG A 76 13.35 8.93 -20.28
N SER A 77 13.54 10.03 -21.01
CA SER A 77 14.85 10.70 -21.12
C SER A 77 15.36 11.28 -19.79
N ALA A 78 14.48 11.41 -18.79
CA ALA A 78 14.84 11.83 -17.44
C ALA A 78 15.37 10.68 -16.56
N ILE A 79 15.32 9.43 -17.02
CA ILE A 79 15.89 8.30 -16.29
C ILE A 79 17.42 8.48 -16.25
N PRO A 80 18.04 8.49 -15.06
CA PRO A 80 19.50 8.57 -14.94
C PRO A 80 20.22 7.44 -15.70
N SER A 81 21.43 7.69 -16.18
CA SER A 81 22.19 6.70 -16.97
C SER A 81 22.48 5.41 -16.22
N ASP A 82 22.57 5.47 -14.90
CA ASP A 82 22.75 4.34 -13.97
C ASP A 82 21.45 3.95 -13.25
N GLY A 83 20.33 4.64 -13.55
CA GLY A 83 18.98 4.33 -13.09
C GLY A 83 18.33 3.20 -13.88
N ARG A 84 17.40 2.52 -13.25
CA ARG A 84 16.61 1.42 -13.82
C ARG A 84 15.13 1.70 -13.63
N LEU A 85 14.34 1.67 -14.71
CA LEU A 85 12.89 1.79 -14.62
C LEU A 85 12.23 0.52 -15.17
N LEU A 86 11.41 -0.10 -14.37
CA LEU A 86 10.59 -1.24 -14.74
C LEU A 86 9.11 -0.89 -14.64
N ILE A 87 8.29 -1.48 -15.50
CA ILE A 87 6.83 -1.43 -15.45
C ILE A 87 6.33 -2.87 -15.42
N PHE A 88 5.63 -3.24 -14.36
CA PHE A 88 4.72 -4.38 -14.38
C PHE A 88 3.31 -3.85 -14.63
N ILE A 89 2.62 -4.43 -15.60
CA ILE A 89 1.26 -4.02 -15.96
C ILE A 89 0.39 -5.23 -16.23
N ASP A 90 -0.80 -5.20 -15.63
CA ASP A 90 -1.91 -6.10 -15.84
C ASP A 90 -3.16 -5.28 -16.14
N THR A 91 -3.82 -5.54 -17.25
CA THR A 91 -5.07 -4.87 -17.67
C THR A 91 -6.10 -5.87 -18.18
N GLY A 92 -6.07 -7.10 -17.64
CA GLY A 92 -7.02 -8.16 -18.00
C GLY A 92 -6.62 -9.01 -19.21
N ASP A 93 -5.35 -8.96 -19.58
CA ASP A 93 -4.70 -9.88 -20.53
C ASP A 93 -3.56 -10.59 -19.77
N LYS A 94 -2.57 -11.08 -20.46
CA LYS A 94 -1.36 -11.62 -19.84
C LYS A 94 -0.58 -10.49 -19.17
N PRO A 95 -0.34 -10.55 -17.85
CA PRO A 95 0.53 -9.59 -17.19
C PRO A 95 1.94 -9.59 -17.81
N ARG A 96 2.58 -8.42 -17.83
CA ARG A 96 3.90 -8.23 -18.45
C ARG A 96 4.79 -7.36 -17.58
N LEU A 97 6.08 -7.70 -17.58
CA LEU A 97 7.13 -6.89 -16.99
C LEU A 97 8.01 -6.32 -18.10
N TYR A 98 8.18 -5.01 -18.10
CA TYR A 98 8.96 -4.27 -19.08
C TYR A 98 10.12 -3.52 -18.44
N ARG A 99 11.17 -3.27 -19.24
CA ARG A 99 12.26 -2.34 -18.97
C ARG A 99 12.09 -1.10 -19.85
N VAL A 100 12.09 0.07 -19.24
CA VAL A 100 12.10 1.35 -19.95
C VAL A 100 13.55 1.84 -20.07
N LEU A 101 13.96 2.19 -21.27
CA LEU A 101 15.29 2.71 -21.58
C LEU A 101 15.18 4.15 -22.09
N PRO A 102 16.10 5.06 -21.69
CA PRO A 102 16.00 6.48 -22.04
C PRO A 102 15.97 6.75 -23.55
N ASP A 103 16.66 5.94 -24.32
CA ASP A 103 16.90 6.10 -25.76
C ASP A 103 16.05 5.18 -26.64
N GLU A 104 15.27 4.26 -26.06
CA GLU A 104 14.41 3.37 -26.83
C GLU A 104 12.96 3.91 -26.91
N PRO A 105 12.33 3.90 -28.10
CA PRO A 105 10.98 4.44 -28.31
C PRO A 105 9.88 3.54 -27.73
N GLN A 106 10.19 2.28 -27.40
CA GLN A 106 9.26 1.30 -26.84
C GLN A 106 9.88 0.62 -25.64
N PRO A 107 9.10 0.24 -24.63
CA PRO A 107 9.60 -0.52 -23.50
C PRO A 107 10.00 -1.93 -23.95
N ARG A 108 11.09 -2.45 -23.39
CA ARG A 108 11.61 -3.80 -23.70
C ARG A 108 10.92 -4.83 -22.81
N LEU A 109 10.29 -5.84 -23.40
CA LEU A 109 9.70 -6.94 -22.65
C LEU A 109 10.78 -7.74 -21.92
N LEU A 110 10.62 -7.93 -20.62
CA LEU A 110 11.48 -8.75 -19.77
C LEU A 110 10.86 -10.10 -19.42
N ALA A 111 9.57 -10.10 -19.07
CA ALA A 111 8.84 -11.30 -18.77
C ALA A 111 7.35 -11.14 -19.13
N GLU A 112 6.71 -12.26 -19.48
CA GLU A 112 5.28 -12.35 -19.75
C GLU A 112 4.72 -13.56 -19.00
N TRP A 113 3.60 -13.40 -18.32
CA TRP A 113 2.88 -14.51 -17.68
C TRP A 113 2.17 -15.34 -18.74
N ALA A 114 2.17 -16.65 -18.55
CA ALA A 114 1.64 -17.60 -19.54
C ALA A 114 0.13 -17.44 -19.78
N LYS A 115 -0.58 -16.94 -18.76
CA LYS A 115 -2.01 -16.67 -18.78
C LYS A 115 -2.32 -15.50 -17.85
N ASP A 116 -3.53 -14.98 -17.91
CA ASP A 116 -4.04 -14.06 -16.91
C ASP A 116 -3.89 -14.64 -15.50
N CYS A 117 -3.45 -13.79 -14.59
CA CYS A 117 -3.28 -14.14 -13.17
C CYS A 117 -3.44 -12.87 -12.33
N SER A 118 -4.07 -13.01 -11.18
CA SER A 118 -4.38 -11.87 -10.32
C SER A 118 -3.13 -11.06 -9.96
N SER A 119 -3.12 -9.79 -10.39
CA SER A 119 -2.10 -8.80 -10.04
C SER A 119 -2.21 -8.35 -8.58
N THR A 120 -3.31 -8.66 -7.89
CA THR A 120 -3.49 -8.46 -6.46
C THR A 120 -3.16 -9.70 -5.63
N SER A 121 -2.62 -10.76 -6.27
CA SER A 121 -2.11 -11.93 -5.57
C SER A 121 -0.74 -11.66 -4.95
N PRO A 122 -0.52 -11.98 -3.66
CA PRO A 122 0.80 -11.91 -3.03
C PRO A 122 1.87 -12.70 -3.78
N GLN A 123 1.49 -13.83 -4.39
CA GLN A 123 2.40 -14.64 -5.19
C GLN A 123 2.88 -13.88 -6.44
N THR A 124 1.98 -13.23 -7.18
CA THR A 124 2.35 -12.43 -8.36
C THR A 124 3.29 -11.29 -7.97
N LEU A 125 3.00 -10.61 -6.86
CA LEU A 125 3.88 -9.57 -6.34
C LEU A 125 5.28 -10.12 -6.00
N CYS A 126 5.38 -11.25 -5.28
CA CYS A 126 6.66 -11.90 -5.00
C CYS A 126 7.45 -12.20 -6.28
N GLU A 127 6.79 -12.80 -7.27
CA GLU A 127 7.41 -13.11 -8.57
C GLU A 127 7.97 -11.86 -9.26
N VAL A 128 7.22 -10.76 -9.26
CA VAL A 128 7.65 -9.47 -9.86
C VAL A 128 8.81 -8.85 -9.07
N LEU A 129 8.76 -8.87 -7.74
CA LEU A 129 9.85 -8.35 -6.89
C LEU A 129 11.14 -9.15 -7.08
N GLU A 130 11.06 -10.47 -7.16
CA GLU A 130 12.20 -11.34 -7.44
C GLU A 130 12.78 -11.10 -8.84
N LEU A 131 11.92 -10.97 -9.85
CA LEU A 131 12.33 -10.61 -11.21
C LEU A 131 13.00 -9.24 -11.24
N THR A 132 12.44 -8.26 -10.55
CA THR A 132 13.01 -6.92 -10.43
C THR A 132 14.43 -6.96 -9.88
N ARG A 133 14.64 -7.65 -8.75
CA ARG A 133 15.96 -7.81 -8.13
C ARG A 133 16.94 -8.55 -9.01
N ARG A 134 16.47 -9.57 -9.73
CA ARG A 134 17.32 -10.41 -10.59
C ARG A 134 17.71 -9.74 -11.89
N LEU A 135 16.76 -9.07 -12.57
CA LEU A 135 16.96 -8.53 -13.92
C LEU A 135 17.45 -7.08 -13.91
N ALA A 136 17.13 -6.32 -12.87
CA ALA A 136 17.55 -4.92 -12.71
C ALA A 136 18.13 -4.67 -11.30
N PRO A 137 19.25 -5.34 -10.93
CA PRO A 137 19.83 -5.18 -9.61
C PRO A 137 20.35 -3.76 -9.41
N SER A 138 20.12 -3.18 -8.24
CA SER A 138 20.59 -1.84 -7.86
C SER A 138 20.88 -1.76 -6.36
N ALA A 139 21.64 -0.71 -5.96
CA ALA A 139 21.92 -0.44 -4.55
C ALA A 139 20.67 0.03 -3.81
N HIS A 140 19.79 0.76 -4.49
CA HIS A 140 18.53 1.31 -3.97
C HIS A 140 17.34 0.88 -4.83
N TYR A 141 16.16 0.82 -4.21
CA TYR A 141 14.92 0.52 -4.90
C TYR A 141 13.85 1.53 -4.53
N GLY A 142 13.04 1.93 -5.50
CA GLY A 142 11.80 2.65 -5.32
C GLY A 142 10.64 1.84 -5.87
N LEU A 143 9.49 1.90 -5.23
CA LEU A 143 8.29 1.22 -5.69
C LEU A 143 7.14 2.20 -5.83
N VAL A 144 6.45 2.14 -6.96
CA VAL A 144 5.15 2.77 -7.19
C VAL A 144 4.11 1.66 -7.27
N MET A 145 3.04 1.78 -6.48
CA MET A 145 1.90 0.87 -6.47
C MET A 145 0.69 1.63 -7.02
N SER A 146 0.32 1.36 -8.28
CA SER A 146 -0.76 2.06 -9.00
C SER A 146 -1.96 1.15 -9.19
N SER A 147 -3.10 1.52 -8.62
CA SER A 147 -4.41 0.87 -8.76
C SER A 147 -5.48 1.63 -7.97
N HIS A 148 -6.67 1.04 -7.78
CA HIS A 148 -7.58 1.44 -6.71
C HIS A 148 -6.98 1.20 -5.33
N GLY A 149 -7.40 1.95 -4.33
CA GLY A 149 -7.00 1.78 -2.93
C GLY A 149 -8.14 2.13 -1.97
N ASP A 150 -8.19 1.42 -0.84
CA ASP A 150 -9.24 1.56 0.18
C ASP A 150 -8.67 1.54 1.62
N GLY A 151 -7.40 1.89 1.74
CA GLY A 151 -6.66 1.87 3.00
C GLY A 151 -6.45 0.44 3.50
N TRP A 152 -6.83 0.18 4.74
CA TRP A 152 -6.77 -1.13 5.41
C TRP A 152 -8.15 -1.81 5.52
N LEU A 153 -9.20 -1.16 5.02
CA LEU A 153 -10.57 -1.65 5.14
C LEU A 153 -10.85 -2.78 4.14
N PRO A 154 -11.63 -3.79 4.52
CA PRO A 154 -12.00 -4.86 3.62
C PRO A 154 -12.94 -4.32 2.53
N PRO A 155 -12.89 -4.86 1.30
CA PRO A 155 -13.75 -4.43 0.22
C PRO A 155 -15.23 -4.60 0.58
N SER A 156 -16.07 -3.67 0.14
CA SER A 156 -17.52 -3.63 0.41
C SER A 156 -18.26 -4.87 -0.11
N ASN A 157 -17.72 -5.56 -1.08
CA ASN A 157 -18.36 -6.66 -1.80
C ASN A 157 -17.90 -8.07 -1.41
N THR A 158 -17.06 -8.21 -0.38
CA THR A 158 -16.65 -9.55 0.08
C THR A 158 -17.87 -10.34 0.56
N PRO A 159 -18.20 -11.51 -0.05
CA PRO A 159 -19.34 -12.33 0.37
C PRO A 159 -19.27 -12.66 1.86
N GLN A 160 -20.41 -12.59 2.56
CA GLN A 160 -20.46 -12.82 4.01
C GLN A 160 -19.98 -14.23 4.42
N SER A 161 -20.02 -15.19 3.51
CA SER A 161 -19.49 -16.54 3.70
C SER A 161 -17.96 -16.59 3.75
N LEU A 162 -17.27 -15.71 3.02
CA LEU A 162 -15.80 -15.62 3.04
C LEU A 162 -15.28 -14.80 4.23
N ARG A 163 -16.12 -13.97 4.84
CA ARG A 163 -15.77 -13.17 6.02
C ARG A 163 -15.60 -13.99 7.31
N ARG A 164 -16.02 -15.26 7.33
CA ARG A 164 -15.94 -16.15 8.50
C ARG A 164 -14.64 -16.94 8.63
N SER A 165 -13.88 -17.08 7.55
CA SER A 165 -12.53 -17.66 7.61
C SER A 165 -11.55 -16.51 7.68
N LYS A 166 -10.79 -16.33 8.79
CA LYS A 166 -9.72 -15.34 8.99
C LYS A 166 -9.63 -14.36 7.81
N ALA A 167 -10.60 -13.42 7.74
CA ALA A 167 -10.71 -12.51 6.61
C ALA A 167 -9.39 -11.76 6.51
N SER A 168 -8.59 -12.03 5.49
CA SER A 168 -7.44 -11.19 5.20
C SER A 168 -7.97 -9.77 4.95
N LEU A 169 -7.38 -8.82 5.63
CA LEU A 169 -7.57 -7.41 5.37
C LEU A 169 -7.18 -7.17 3.91
N LYS A 170 -8.03 -6.54 3.12
CA LYS A 170 -7.77 -6.32 1.68
C LYS A 170 -7.86 -4.82 1.43
N SER A 171 -6.83 -4.22 0.84
CA SER A 171 -6.79 -2.77 0.78
C SER A 171 -6.08 -2.15 -0.42
N PHE A 172 -5.25 -2.88 -1.15
CA PHE A 172 -4.59 -2.38 -2.35
C PHE A 172 -4.99 -3.15 -3.58
N GLY A 173 -5.29 -2.40 -4.63
CA GLY A 173 -5.58 -2.93 -5.96
C GLY A 173 -6.94 -3.60 -6.06
N ILE A 174 -7.42 -3.72 -7.27
CA ILE A 174 -8.55 -4.57 -7.64
C ILE A 174 -8.12 -5.36 -8.86
N ASP A 175 -8.41 -6.66 -8.85
CA ASP A 175 -8.25 -7.53 -9.99
C ASP A 175 -9.56 -8.30 -10.20
N ASP A 176 -10.28 -7.94 -11.26
CA ASP A 176 -11.64 -8.43 -11.49
C ASP A 176 -11.67 -9.88 -11.98
N GLY A 177 -10.57 -10.37 -12.56
CA GLY A 177 -10.59 -11.66 -13.22
C GLY A 177 -11.74 -11.74 -14.23
N ASP A 178 -12.55 -12.79 -14.14
CA ASP A 178 -13.79 -12.96 -14.96
C ASP A 178 -15.01 -12.29 -14.30
N GLY A 179 -14.82 -11.47 -13.26
CA GLY A 179 -15.88 -10.89 -12.45
C GLY A 179 -16.46 -9.60 -13.01
N ALA A 180 -17.28 -8.93 -12.20
CA ALA A 180 -17.84 -7.62 -12.52
C ALA A 180 -16.84 -6.52 -12.16
N ALA A 181 -16.86 -5.42 -12.92
CA ALA A 181 -15.95 -4.30 -12.75
C ALA A 181 -15.89 -3.77 -11.31
N ASP A 182 -14.67 -3.62 -10.78
CA ASP A 182 -14.32 -3.18 -9.42
C ASP A 182 -14.91 -4.06 -8.29
N HIS A 183 -15.11 -5.35 -8.57
CA HIS A 183 -15.60 -6.33 -7.60
C HIS A 183 -14.66 -7.52 -7.38
N GLY A 184 -13.46 -7.44 -7.94
CA GLY A 184 -12.47 -8.48 -7.94
C GLY A 184 -11.70 -8.69 -6.65
N GLU A 185 -10.61 -9.42 -6.75
CA GLU A 185 -9.69 -9.65 -5.65
C GLU A 185 -8.91 -8.38 -5.31
N GLN A 186 -8.55 -8.23 -4.03
CA GLN A 186 -7.73 -7.14 -3.53
C GLN A 186 -6.62 -7.70 -2.64
N MET A 187 -5.49 -7.01 -2.55
CA MET A 187 -4.35 -7.42 -1.74
C MET A 187 -4.44 -6.78 -0.34
N ALA A 188 -4.32 -7.59 0.69
CA ALA A 188 -4.17 -7.09 2.05
C ALA A 188 -2.83 -6.36 2.24
N VAL A 189 -2.79 -5.35 3.10
CA VAL A 189 -1.53 -4.66 3.43
C VAL A 189 -0.53 -5.60 4.10
N GLU A 190 -1.01 -6.52 4.90
CA GLU A 190 -0.20 -7.55 5.54
C GLU A 190 0.41 -8.53 4.52
N ASP A 191 -0.31 -8.83 3.44
CA ASP A 191 0.18 -9.65 2.33
C ASP A 191 1.26 -8.90 1.54
N LEU A 192 1.10 -7.57 1.34
CA LEU A 192 2.16 -6.70 0.81
C LEU A 192 3.44 -6.82 1.67
N ALA A 193 3.33 -6.57 2.98
CA ALA A 193 4.45 -6.65 3.91
C ALA A 193 5.12 -8.03 3.89
N THR A 194 4.32 -9.10 3.76
CA THR A 194 4.80 -10.47 3.67
C THR A 194 5.59 -10.71 2.39
N ALA A 195 5.10 -10.25 1.23
CA ALA A 195 5.78 -10.39 -0.06
C ALA A 195 7.16 -9.72 -0.05
N PHE A 196 7.26 -8.49 0.49
CA PHE A 196 8.57 -7.83 0.65
C PHE A 196 9.51 -8.61 1.57
N SER A 197 9.01 -9.08 2.71
CA SER A 197 9.80 -9.85 3.66
C SER A 197 10.32 -11.16 3.06
N GLN A 198 9.52 -11.85 2.26
CA GLN A 198 9.89 -13.11 1.60
C GLN A 198 10.94 -12.91 0.51
N THR A 199 10.83 -11.84 -0.27
CA THR A 199 11.78 -11.57 -1.36
C THR A 199 13.06 -10.90 -0.87
N GLY A 200 13.06 -10.33 0.33
CA GLY A 200 14.17 -9.59 0.89
C GLY A 200 14.48 -8.29 0.12
N LEU A 201 13.53 -7.79 -0.68
CA LEU A 201 13.63 -6.48 -1.30
C LEU A 201 13.13 -5.42 -0.32
N HIS A 202 13.98 -4.44 0.00
CA HIS A 202 13.66 -3.33 0.89
C HIS A 202 13.76 -2.03 0.08
N PRO A 203 12.64 -1.47 -0.41
CA PRO A 203 12.67 -0.21 -1.13
C PRO A 203 12.88 0.97 -0.18
N ASP A 204 13.58 2.01 -0.66
CA ASP A 204 13.73 3.29 0.05
C ASP A 204 12.35 3.92 0.27
N TYR A 205 11.44 3.74 -0.68
CA TYR A 205 10.07 4.21 -0.56
C TYR A 205 9.07 3.29 -1.27
N ILE A 206 7.84 3.25 -0.74
CA ILE A 206 6.65 2.79 -1.45
C ILE A 206 5.75 4.01 -1.65
N PHE A 207 5.53 4.38 -2.92
CA PHE A 207 4.57 5.40 -3.31
C PHE A 207 3.30 4.72 -3.80
N PHE A 208 2.17 5.00 -3.15
CA PHE A 208 0.87 4.56 -3.59
C PHE A 208 0.22 5.63 -4.46
N ASP A 209 0.17 5.39 -5.75
CA ASP A 209 -0.71 6.10 -6.68
C ASP A 209 -2.08 5.42 -6.65
N ALA A 210 -2.70 5.55 -5.50
CA ALA A 210 -3.95 4.89 -5.12
C ALA A 210 -4.64 5.67 -4.00
N CYS A 211 -5.97 5.68 -4.00
CA CYS A 211 -6.77 6.38 -3.00
C CYS A 211 -6.54 5.83 -1.58
N LEU A 212 -6.63 6.68 -0.56
CA LEU A 212 -6.84 6.31 0.84
C LEU A 212 -5.72 5.49 1.51
N MET A 213 -4.54 5.37 0.89
CA MET A 213 -3.47 4.52 1.40
C MET A 213 -2.64 5.16 2.53
N GLN A 214 -2.80 6.48 2.79
CA GLN A 214 -2.04 7.15 3.86
C GLN A 214 -2.78 7.12 5.20
N THR A 215 -3.00 5.92 5.69
CA THR A 215 -3.51 5.68 7.04
C THR A 215 -2.40 5.18 7.95
N VAL A 216 -2.49 5.47 9.25
CA VAL A 216 -1.49 5.00 10.22
C VAL A 216 -1.47 3.46 10.29
N GLU A 217 -2.59 2.81 10.05
CA GLU A 217 -2.72 1.37 10.01
C GLU A 217 -1.90 0.76 8.87
N VAL A 218 -2.01 1.35 7.66
CA VAL A 218 -1.22 0.93 6.47
C VAL A 218 0.26 1.20 6.69
N ALA A 219 0.62 2.43 7.09
CA ALA A 219 2.00 2.81 7.30
C ALA A 219 2.67 1.92 8.38
N TYR A 220 1.95 1.63 9.47
CA TYR A 220 2.45 0.76 10.53
C TYR A 220 2.65 -0.69 10.10
N ALA A 221 1.77 -1.23 9.27
CA ALA A 221 1.94 -2.57 8.70
C ALA A 221 3.20 -2.68 7.82
N LEU A 222 3.54 -1.60 7.11
CA LEU A 222 4.68 -1.55 6.19
C LEU A 222 6.01 -1.11 6.86
N ARG A 223 6.03 -0.80 8.16
CA ARG A 223 7.20 -0.20 8.84
C ARG A 223 8.48 -1.04 8.81
N GLY A 224 8.37 -2.34 8.59
CA GLY A 224 9.53 -3.23 8.52
C GLY A 224 10.03 -3.51 7.10
N VAL A 225 9.41 -2.95 6.07
CA VAL A 225 9.67 -3.33 4.67
C VAL A 225 10.08 -2.18 3.76
N THR A 226 9.93 -0.94 4.20
CA THR A 226 10.35 0.26 3.45
C THR A 226 10.77 1.37 4.41
N ASP A 227 11.60 2.31 3.97
CA ASP A 227 11.98 3.47 4.79
C ASP A 227 10.90 4.55 4.80
N TYR A 228 10.16 4.72 3.70
CA TYR A 228 9.11 5.72 3.59
C TYR A 228 7.86 5.18 2.90
N VAL A 229 6.70 5.58 3.42
CA VAL A 229 5.40 5.44 2.74
C VAL A 229 4.97 6.82 2.26
N ILE A 230 4.65 6.92 0.96
CA ILE A 230 4.18 8.14 0.29
C ILE A 230 2.79 7.83 -0.27
N ALA A 231 1.76 8.51 0.20
CA ALA A 231 0.40 8.23 -0.23
C ALA A 231 -0.55 9.40 0.10
N SER A 232 -1.80 9.23 -0.29
CA SER A 232 -2.92 10.12 0.05
C SER A 232 -3.81 9.50 1.13
N PRO A 233 -4.22 10.25 2.17
CA PRO A 233 -5.27 9.84 3.08
C PRO A 233 -6.67 10.01 2.48
N ALA A 234 -6.80 10.70 1.33
CA ALA A 234 -8.03 11.03 0.65
C ALA A 234 -8.13 10.32 -0.71
N LEU A 235 -9.24 10.54 -1.40
CA LEU A 235 -9.40 10.15 -2.80
C LEU A 235 -8.44 10.93 -3.69
N LEU A 236 -7.97 10.29 -4.74
CA LEU A 236 -7.11 10.88 -5.77
C LEU A 236 -7.85 10.95 -7.11
N PRO A 237 -7.45 11.87 -8.00
CA PRO A 237 -7.94 11.89 -9.37
C PRO A 237 -7.74 10.56 -10.10
N SER A 238 -8.67 10.17 -10.96
CA SER A 238 -8.58 8.94 -11.75
C SER A 238 -7.43 8.94 -12.75
N ALA A 239 -6.98 10.12 -13.15
CA ALA A 239 -5.80 10.31 -13.99
C ALA A 239 -4.49 9.93 -13.28
N GLY A 240 -4.51 9.80 -11.93
CA GLY A 240 -3.32 9.44 -11.16
C GLY A 240 -2.21 10.49 -11.21
N ALA A 241 -0.99 10.03 -11.08
CA ALA A 241 0.22 10.86 -11.13
C ALA A 241 0.62 11.24 -12.56
N ASN A 242 1.14 12.43 -12.78
CA ASN A 242 1.83 12.77 -14.02
C ASN A 242 3.24 12.12 -14.03
N TYR A 243 3.38 10.97 -14.64
CA TYR A 243 4.64 10.21 -14.65
C TYR A 243 5.76 10.90 -15.42
N THR A 244 5.45 11.75 -16.40
CA THR A 244 6.49 12.56 -17.07
C THR A 244 7.19 13.49 -16.08
N HIS A 245 6.42 14.15 -15.23
CA HIS A 245 6.97 15.06 -14.21
C HIS A 245 7.60 14.28 -13.03
N LEU A 246 6.99 13.18 -12.60
CA LEU A 246 7.56 12.34 -11.54
C LEU A 246 8.92 11.76 -11.93
N LEU A 247 9.10 11.33 -13.17
CA LEU A 247 10.40 10.88 -13.67
C LEU A 247 11.46 12.00 -13.64
N ALA A 248 11.05 13.21 -14.00
CA ALA A 248 11.96 14.35 -14.05
C ALA A 248 12.36 14.87 -12.65
N ARG A 249 11.49 14.73 -11.64
CA ARG A 249 11.65 15.44 -10.36
C ARG A 249 11.63 14.54 -9.12
N GLY A 250 10.91 13.41 -9.15
CA GLY A 250 10.56 12.64 -7.97
C GLY A 250 11.20 11.25 -7.88
N LEU A 251 10.88 10.35 -8.81
CA LEU A 251 11.12 8.90 -8.64
C LEU A 251 12.59 8.51 -8.46
N PHE A 252 13.51 9.23 -9.09
CA PHE A 252 14.97 9.01 -8.95
C PHE A 252 15.66 10.00 -8.01
N SER A 253 14.88 10.92 -7.39
CA SER A 253 15.43 11.89 -6.44
C SER A 253 15.88 11.20 -5.15
N ASP A 254 16.93 11.76 -4.52
CA ASP A 254 17.34 11.38 -3.17
C ASP A 254 16.43 12.01 -2.10
N THR A 255 15.63 13.00 -2.49
CA THR A 255 14.64 13.65 -1.63
C THR A 255 13.27 13.07 -1.90
N VAL A 256 12.84 12.15 -1.06
CA VAL A 256 11.58 11.40 -1.25
C VAL A 256 10.32 12.27 -1.25
N SER A 257 10.35 13.45 -0.60
CA SER A 257 9.23 14.39 -0.61
C SER A 257 8.95 15.00 -1.98
N HIS A 258 9.92 15.00 -2.91
CA HIS A 258 9.71 15.50 -4.26
C HIS A 258 8.62 14.72 -5.02
N ILE A 259 8.34 13.46 -4.66
CA ILE A 259 7.21 12.69 -5.22
C ILE A 259 5.89 13.35 -4.82
N ALA A 260 5.66 13.56 -3.52
CA ALA A 260 4.42 14.16 -3.02
C ALA A 260 4.28 15.64 -3.46
N GLU A 261 5.40 16.38 -3.46
CA GLU A 261 5.44 17.77 -3.93
C GLU A 261 5.03 17.89 -5.40
N THR A 262 5.62 17.06 -6.27
CA THR A 262 5.30 17.05 -7.70
C THR A 262 3.84 16.66 -7.93
N TYR A 263 3.38 15.61 -7.25
CA TYR A 263 1.99 15.16 -7.37
C TYR A 263 0.98 16.28 -7.06
N VAL A 264 1.13 16.92 -5.90
CA VAL A 264 0.20 17.98 -5.49
C VAL A 264 0.29 19.21 -6.39
N ALA A 265 1.50 19.56 -6.86
CA ALA A 265 1.69 20.67 -7.79
C ALA A 265 1.01 20.42 -9.13
N ASP A 266 1.10 19.19 -9.65
CA ASP A 266 0.46 18.80 -10.91
C ASP A 266 -1.08 18.80 -10.78
N VAL A 267 -1.61 18.26 -9.69
CA VAL A 267 -3.08 18.28 -9.43
C VAL A 267 -3.60 19.70 -9.22
N ALA A 268 -2.80 20.61 -8.67
CA ALA A 268 -3.17 22.02 -8.50
C ALA A 268 -3.17 22.81 -9.81
N ASP A 269 -2.46 22.33 -10.84
CA ASP A 269 -2.35 23.01 -12.12
C ASP A 269 -3.60 22.72 -12.99
N PRO A 270 -4.45 23.73 -13.27
CA PRO A 270 -5.66 23.55 -14.06
C PRO A 270 -5.37 23.13 -15.51
N ASP A 271 -4.16 23.36 -16.02
CA ASP A 271 -3.78 23.00 -17.39
C ASP A 271 -3.39 21.50 -17.50
N GLN A 272 -3.08 20.85 -16.39
CA GLN A 272 -2.72 19.41 -16.34
C GLN A 272 -3.94 18.49 -16.26
N TYR A 273 -5.02 18.94 -15.60
CA TYR A 273 -6.23 18.14 -15.39
C TYR A 273 -7.42 18.79 -16.07
N MET A 274 -8.05 18.08 -17.03
CA MET A 274 -9.13 18.60 -17.85
C MET A 274 -10.47 18.72 -17.09
N SER A 275 -10.63 18.06 -15.97
CA SER A 275 -11.87 18.05 -15.20
C SER A 275 -11.76 18.88 -13.93
N TYR A 276 -12.60 19.90 -13.78
CA TYR A 276 -12.72 20.66 -12.54
C TYR A 276 -12.91 19.78 -11.29
N TYR A 277 -13.54 18.64 -11.45
CA TYR A 277 -13.86 17.71 -10.36
C TYR A 277 -12.65 16.88 -9.90
N GLU A 278 -11.59 16.82 -10.71
CA GLU A 278 -10.39 16.05 -10.39
C GLU A 278 -9.29 16.90 -9.73
N HIS A 279 -9.52 18.22 -9.57
CA HIS A 279 -8.53 19.11 -8.96
C HIS A 279 -8.60 19.04 -7.43
N GLY A 280 -7.91 18.09 -6.85
CA GLY A 280 -7.79 17.99 -5.41
C GLY A 280 -6.98 16.79 -4.95
N ALA A 281 -5.98 17.03 -4.10
CA ALA A 281 -5.18 15.98 -3.49
C ALA A 281 -4.66 16.42 -2.12
N VAL A 282 -4.47 15.44 -1.26
CA VAL A 282 -3.67 15.54 -0.04
C VAL A 282 -2.62 14.44 -0.12
N MET A 283 -1.35 14.79 0.05
CA MET A 283 -0.25 13.83 0.02
C MET A 283 0.62 14.01 1.24
N SER A 284 1.17 12.93 1.77
CA SER A 284 2.21 13.01 2.78
C SER A 284 3.26 11.92 2.63
N VAL A 285 4.39 12.14 3.31
CA VAL A 285 5.53 11.23 3.39
C VAL A 285 5.72 10.83 4.84
N VAL A 286 5.55 9.55 5.14
CA VAL A 286 5.71 8.96 6.47
C VAL A 286 7.01 8.18 6.53
N ARG A 287 7.87 8.53 7.50
CA ARG A 287 9.08 7.77 7.83
C ARG A 287 8.72 6.59 8.71
N THR A 288 8.90 5.40 8.20
CA THR A 288 8.47 4.16 8.88
C THR A 288 9.22 3.87 10.16
N ALA A 289 10.51 4.20 10.21
CA ALA A 289 11.34 4.02 11.42
C ALA A 289 10.85 4.81 12.66
N ALA A 290 9.99 5.82 12.47
CA ALA A 290 9.40 6.59 13.57
C ALA A 290 8.11 5.98 14.14
N LEU A 291 7.53 4.98 13.47
CA LEU A 291 6.17 4.51 13.75
C LEU A 291 6.06 3.69 15.06
N ASP A 292 7.09 2.96 15.46
CA ASP A 292 7.05 2.25 16.75
C ASP A 292 7.08 3.25 17.93
N SER A 293 7.82 4.37 17.79
CA SER A 293 7.79 5.45 18.76
C SER A 293 6.43 6.16 18.78
N LEU A 294 5.83 6.38 17.61
CA LEU A 294 4.49 6.95 17.51
C LEU A 294 3.43 6.06 18.18
N ALA A 295 3.48 4.74 17.94
CA ALA A 295 2.56 3.78 18.57
C ALA A 295 2.72 3.76 20.10
N SER A 296 3.97 3.80 20.60
CA SER A 296 4.26 3.82 22.02
C SER A 296 3.78 5.12 22.69
N ALA A 297 4.00 6.27 22.06
CA ALA A 297 3.50 7.56 22.56
C ALA A 297 1.97 7.62 22.53
N PHE A 298 1.34 7.06 21.48
CA PHE A 298 -0.12 6.95 21.39
C PHE A 298 -0.67 6.10 22.53
N ALA A 299 -0.10 4.94 22.80
CA ALA A 299 -0.51 4.05 23.90
C ALA A 299 -0.35 4.72 25.27
N ALA A 300 0.71 5.51 25.46
CA ALA A 300 0.95 6.24 26.71
C ALA A 300 -0.06 7.38 26.94
N ALA A 301 -0.49 8.05 25.89
CA ALA A 301 -1.45 9.14 25.94
C ALA A 301 -2.90 8.66 26.01
N LEU A 302 -3.20 7.43 25.51
CA LEU A 302 -4.57 6.93 25.37
C LEU A 302 -5.25 6.74 26.75
N PRO A 303 -6.38 7.42 27.02
CA PRO A 303 -7.11 7.29 28.28
C PRO A 303 -7.87 5.96 28.35
N THR A 304 -7.22 4.90 28.82
CA THR A 304 -7.67 3.51 28.76
C THR A 304 -8.98 3.20 29.47
N SER A 305 -9.39 3.99 30.48
CA SER A 305 -10.56 3.67 31.32
C SER A 305 -11.83 4.40 30.95
N SER A 306 -11.82 5.33 29.99
CA SER A 306 -12.91 6.27 29.79
C SER A 306 -13.55 6.27 28.42
N LEU A 307 -12.85 5.88 27.36
CA LEU A 307 -13.36 6.01 25.98
C LEU A 307 -14.58 5.15 25.69
N MET A 308 -14.63 3.90 26.20
CA MET A 308 -15.82 3.05 26.05
C MET A 308 -16.98 3.48 26.97
N ALA A 309 -16.67 3.88 28.22
CA ALA A 309 -17.68 4.19 29.22
C ALA A 309 -18.33 5.56 29.02
N GLN A 310 -17.60 6.52 28.46
CA GLN A 310 -18.05 7.91 28.28
C GLN A 310 -18.51 8.24 26.87
N GLY A 311 -18.27 7.33 25.91
CA GLY A 311 -18.47 7.58 24.49
C GLY A 311 -17.34 8.42 23.91
N LEU A 312 -17.27 8.44 22.58
CA LEU A 312 -16.30 9.27 21.87
C LEU A 312 -16.76 10.73 21.86
N PRO A 313 -15.83 11.70 21.88
CA PRO A 313 -16.16 13.10 21.70
C PRO A 313 -16.75 13.37 20.31
N ASP A 314 -17.33 14.55 20.13
CA ASP A 314 -17.79 15.02 18.83
C ASP A 314 -16.59 15.30 17.92
N LEU A 315 -16.52 14.57 16.81
CA LEU A 315 -15.45 14.69 15.80
C LEU A 315 -15.87 15.50 14.57
N THR A 316 -16.99 16.23 14.62
CA THR A 316 -17.47 17.02 13.47
C THR A 316 -16.55 18.14 13.05
N SER A 317 -15.67 18.61 13.94
CA SER A 317 -14.65 19.61 13.67
C SER A 317 -13.34 19.04 13.10
N VAL A 318 -13.19 17.73 13.08
CA VAL A 318 -11.98 17.05 12.61
C VAL A 318 -12.10 16.77 11.11
N THR A 319 -11.06 17.08 10.35
CA THR A 319 -11.00 16.74 8.92
C THR A 319 -11.17 15.23 8.74
N ALA A 320 -12.19 14.84 7.98
CA ALA A 320 -12.43 13.46 7.59
C ALA A 320 -12.02 13.26 6.13
N TYR A 321 -11.31 12.18 5.87
CA TYR A 321 -10.79 11.83 4.55
C TYR A 321 -11.60 10.77 3.83
N GLN A 322 -12.31 9.95 4.58
CA GLN A 322 -13.06 8.81 4.04
C GLN A 322 -14.41 8.68 4.73
N TYR A 323 -15.43 8.39 3.92
CA TYR A 323 -16.80 8.14 4.37
C TYR A 323 -17.28 6.80 3.80
N TYR A 324 -17.89 5.99 4.66
CA TYR A 324 -18.60 4.79 4.25
C TYR A 324 -20.08 4.88 4.59
N GLY A 325 -20.90 4.18 3.83
CA GLY A 325 -22.34 4.09 4.06
C GLY A 325 -23.12 3.78 2.81
N ARG A 326 -24.45 3.70 2.95
CA ARG A 326 -25.39 3.54 1.84
C ARG A 326 -26.37 4.71 1.84
N ALA A 327 -26.68 5.21 0.66
CA ALA A 327 -27.80 6.16 0.41
C ALA A 327 -27.98 7.18 1.49
N ASN A 328 -27.53 8.21 1.74
CA ASN A 328 -27.74 9.27 2.75
C ASN A 328 -27.33 8.95 4.21
N ASP A 329 -26.77 7.78 4.49
CA ASP A 329 -26.28 7.42 5.83
C ASP A 329 -24.76 7.20 5.79
N TYR A 330 -24.03 8.26 5.45
CA TYR A 330 -22.58 8.25 5.36
C TYR A 330 -21.94 8.67 6.67
N ARG A 331 -20.93 7.90 7.11
CA ARG A 331 -20.20 8.18 8.34
C ARG A 331 -18.69 8.23 8.05
N PRO A 332 -17.98 9.22 8.62
CA PRO A 332 -16.52 9.26 8.47
C PRO A 332 -15.87 8.07 9.17
N HIS A 333 -14.89 7.48 8.50
CA HIS A 333 -14.12 6.35 9.02
C HIS A 333 -12.65 6.68 9.25
N ALA A 334 -12.09 7.61 8.46
CA ALA A 334 -10.71 8.04 8.56
C ALA A 334 -10.66 9.54 8.82
N TYR A 335 -10.00 9.91 9.90
CA TYR A 335 -9.86 11.27 10.37
C TYR A 335 -8.41 11.71 10.31
N ASP A 336 -8.15 13.02 10.11
CA ASP A 336 -6.79 13.53 10.26
C ASP A 336 -6.27 13.25 11.67
N MET A 337 -5.12 12.63 11.76
CA MET A 337 -4.58 12.17 13.04
C MET A 337 -4.26 13.33 13.96
N ALA A 338 -3.59 14.39 13.50
CA ALA A 338 -3.22 15.51 14.38
C ALA A 338 -4.44 16.21 14.96
N GLU A 339 -5.47 16.46 14.13
CA GLU A 339 -6.69 17.11 14.57
C GLU A 339 -7.52 16.21 15.51
N ALA A 340 -7.55 14.90 15.24
CA ALA A 340 -8.25 13.95 16.09
C ALA A 340 -7.62 13.84 17.49
N LEU A 341 -6.27 13.91 17.58
CA LEU A 341 -5.58 13.88 18.87
C LEU A 341 -6.02 15.03 19.78
N ASP A 342 -6.23 16.24 19.24
CA ASP A 342 -6.65 17.42 20.01
C ASP A 342 -8.07 17.31 20.57
N VAL A 343 -8.89 16.48 19.95
CA VAL A 343 -10.29 16.27 20.36
C VAL A 343 -10.44 15.08 21.30
N ILE A 344 -9.68 13.99 21.06
CA ILE A 344 -9.81 12.74 21.81
C ILE A 344 -9.04 12.79 23.14
N PHE A 345 -7.88 13.44 23.16
CA PHE A 345 -6.97 13.40 24.29
C PHE A 345 -7.06 14.70 25.13
N PRO A 346 -7.14 14.59 26.45
CA PRO A 346 -7.03 15.78 27.30
C PRO A 346 -5.62 16.36 27.20
N PRO A 347 -5.44 17.68 27.34
CA PRO A 347 -4.13 18.32 27.39
C PRO A 347 -3.23 17.70 28.46
N SER A 348 -2.07 17.23 28.06
CA SER A 348 -1.09 16.56 28.94
C SER A 348 0.29 16.51 28.29
N GLU A 349 1.33 16.29 29.10
CA GLU A 349 2.71 16.06 28.59
C GLU A 349 2.75 14.87 27.63
N ALA A 350 1.97 13.82 27.88
CA ALA A 350 1.88 12.66 26.99
C ALA A 350 1.28 13.00 25.62
N LEU A 351 0.29 13.89 25.57
CA LEU A 351 -0.25 14.39 24.31
C LEU A 351 0.79 15.23 23.55
N ASP A 352 1.54 16.08 24.26
CA ASP A 352 2.58 16.90 23.64
C ASP A 352 3.70 16.00 23.06
N GLU A 353 4.12 14.97 23.77
CA GLU A 353 5.08 13.98 23.27
C GLU A 353 4.53 13.22 22.07
N LEU A 354 3.26 12.80 22.11
CA LEU A 354 2.60 12.14 20.98
C LEU A 354 2.59 13.02 19.73
N LYS A 355 2.27 14.30 19.86
CA LYS A 355 2.31 15.26 18.75
C LYS A 355 3.72 15.44 18.19
N GLN A 356 4.74 15.46 19.05
CA GLN A 356 6.13 15.52 18.61
C GLN A 356 6.52 14.27 17.82
N THR A 357 6.14 13.08 18.30
CA THR A 357 6.42 11.82 17.58
C THR A 357 5.68 11.77 16.24
N LEU A 358 4.44 12.29 16.16
CA LEU A 358 3.71 12.42 14.91
C LEU A 358 4.45 13.35 13.92
N CYS A 359 4.95 14.50 14.38
CA CYS A 359 5.75 15.40 13.54
C CYS A 359 7.07 14.76 13.07
N HIS A 360 7.65 13.84 13.85
CA HIS A 360 8.83 13.10 13.43
C HIS A 360 8.50 11.98 12.43
N ALA A 361 7.29 11.43 12.50
CA ALA A 361 6.83 10.40 11.58
C ALA A 361 6.41 10.99 10.23
N VAL A 362 5.62 12.06 10.22
CA VAL A 362 5.20 12.75 8.99
C VAL A 362 6.25 13.79 8.62
N VAL A 363 7.17 13.41 7.73
CA VAL A 363 8.32 14.27 7.37
C VAL A 363 8.01 15.29 6.29
N TYR A 364 6.93 15.11 5.56
CA TYR A 364 6.43 16.04 4.54
C TYR A 364 4.92 15.87 4.38
N LYS A 365 4.22 16.97 4.09
CA LYS A 365 2.80 16.98 3.71
C LYS A 365 2.52 18.14 2.77
N ALA A 366 1.63 17.93 1.83
CA ALA A 366 1.11 18.95 0.93
C ALA A 366 -0.36 18.65 0.60
N ALA A 367 -1.12 19.70 0.32
CA ALA A 367 -2.51 19.61 -0.11
C ALA A 367 -2.83 20.74 -1.07
N THR A 368 -3.75 20.48 -1.97
CA THR A 368 -4.42 21.52 -2.77
C THR A 368 -5.43 22.27 -1.90
N ASP A 369 -5.98 23.37 -2.39
CA ASP A 369 -6.98 24.18 -1.67
C ASP A 369 -8.20 23.37 -1.21
N ARG A 370 -8.50 22.28 -1.90
CA ARG A 370 -9.58 21.35 -1.58
C ARG A 370 -9.19 19.96 -2.02
N PHE A 371 -9.83 18.95 -1.46
CA PHE A 371 -9.72 17.57 -1.89
C PHE A 371 -11.10 16.94 -2.01
N TRP A 372 -11.20 15.91 -2.83
CA TRP A 372 -12.44 15.19 -3.02
C TRP A 372 -12.63 14.16 -1.90
N PHE A 373 -13.82 14.19 -1.29
CA PHE A 373 -14.21 13.15 -0.34
C PHE A 373 -15.70 12.85 -0.53
N GLY A 374 -16.07 11.68 -0.21
CA GLY A 374 -17.47 11.36 -0.05
C GLY A 374 -18.11 10.68 -1.22
N PRO A 375 -19.30 10.21 -0.94
CA PRO A 375 -20.05 9.34 -1.81
C PRO A 375 -20.82 10.15 -2.85
N GLY A 376 -20.57 9.88 -4.08
CA GLY A 376 -21.50 10.06 -5.17
C GLY A 376 -21.62 11.44 -5.80
N ASP A 377 -21.61 12.53 -5.05
CA ASP A 377 -21.99 13.81 -5.58
C ASP A 377 -20.91 14.90 -5.47
N TRP A 378 -19.67 14.59 -5.88
CA TRP A 378 -18.62 15.60 -6.07
C TRP A 378 -18.46 16.54 -4.87
N THR A 379 -18.44 15.97 -3.66
CA THR A 379 -18.29 16.72 -2.43
C THR A 379 -16.81 16.97 -2.14
N PHE A 380 -16.46 18.24 -1.95
CA PHE A 380 -15.10 18.65 -1.62
C PHE A 380 -15.01 19.09 -0.16
N ALA A 381 -13.86 18.79 0.44
CA ALA A 381 -13.46 19.32 1.74
C ALA A 381 -12.15 20.09 1.62
N THR A 382 -11.78 20.76 2.68
CA THR A 382 -10.52 21.49 2.81
C THR A 382 -9.77 20.97 4.02
N VAL A 383 -8.45 20.95 3.97
CA VAL A 383 -7.63 20.79 5.17
C VAL A 383 -7.34 22.14 5.79
N CYS A 384 -7.20 22.18 7.09
CA CYS A 384 -6.65 23.35 7.77
C CYS A 384 -5.11 23.30 7.68
N PRO A 385 -4.44 24.19 6.92
CA PRO A 385 -2.99 24.12 6.72
C PRO A 385 -2.17 24.12 8.02
N ALA A 386 -2.73 24.74 9.08
CA ALA A 386 -2.07 24.87 10.37
C ALA A 386 -2.14 23.59 11.22
N THR A 387 -3.18 22.75 11.05
CA THR A 387 -3.50 21.67 11.98
C THR A 387 -3.43 20.28 11.38
N TYR A 388 -3.73 20.10 10.08
CA TYR A 388 -3.75 18.77 9.47
C TYR A 388 -2.37 18.11 9.50
N SER A 389 -2.37 16.78 9.59
CA SER A 389 -1.15 15.96 9.50
C SER A 389 -0.90 15.35 8.12
N GLY A 390 -1.96 15.10 7.35
CA GLY A 390 -1.88 14.33 6.12
C GLY A 390 -1.69 12.83 6.34
N LEU A 391 -1.86 12.37 7.58
CA LEU A 391 -1.93 10.97 7.99
C LEU A 391 -3.28 10.74 8.64
N SER A 392 -4.03 9.76 8.20
CA SER A 392 -5.32 9.44 8.80
C SER A 392 -5.22 8.30 9.82
N LEU A 393 -6.23 8.25 10.70
CA LEU A 393 -6.44 7.13 11.59
C LEU A 393 -7.92 6.74 11.65
N PHE A 394 -8.17 5.48 11.93
CA PHE A 394 -9.50 4.99 12.24
C PHE A 394 -9.82 5.20 13.73
N ILE A 395 -11.06 5.58 14.02
CA ILE A 395 -11.57 5.72 15.38
C ILE A 395 -12.78 4.79 15.54
N PRO A 396 -12.69 3.75 16.38
CA PRO A 396 -13.77 2.79 16.54
C PRO A 396 -15.03 3.42 17.14
N ARG A 397 -16.22 2.98 16.71
CA ARG A 397 -17.52 3.44 17.18
C ARG A 397 -18.49 2.26 17.29
N GLN A 398 -19.41 2.32 18.27
CA GLN A 398 -20.43 1.29 18.46
C GLN A 398 -21.26 1.04 17.20
N GLU A 399 -21.59 2.09 16.47
CA GLU A 399 -22.37 2.00 15.23
C GLU A 399 -21.70 1.17 14.13
N TYR A 400 -20.35 1.07 14.11
CA TYR A 400 -19.62 0.26 13.15
C TYR A 400 -19.68 -1.25 13.43
N GLU A 401 -20.16 -1.65 14.61
CA GLU A 401 -20.41 -3.04 14.94
C GLU A 401 -21.81 -3.51 14.55
N THR A 402 -22.79 -2.61 14.62
CA THR A 402 -24.21 -2.97 14.61
C THR A 402 -24.96 -2.47 13.37
N ASN A 403 -24.45 -1.47 12.67
CA ASN A 403 -25.14 -0.85 11.55
C ASN A 403 -24.56 -1.26 10.20
N ALA A 404 -25.21 -2.23 9.53
CA ALA A 404 -24.79 -2.72 8.22
C ALA A 404 -24.96 -1.69 7.09
N SER A 405 -25.73 -0.60 7.29
CA SER A 405 -25.87 0.44 6.26
C SER A 405 -24.66 1.36 6.19
N ILE A 406 -23.94 1.58 7.30
CA ILE A 406 -22.71 2.37 7.33
C ILE A 406 -21.45 1.52 7.27
N CYS A 407 -21.57 0.20 7.42
CA CYS A 407 -20.47 -0.74 7.31
C CYS A 407 -20.82 -1.85 6.32
N PRO A 408 -21.04 -1.56 5.03
CA PRO A 408 -21.43 -2.57 4.05
C PRO A 408 -20.40 -3.68 3.88
N ALA A 409 -19.14 -3.38 4.15
CA ALA A 409 -18.05 -4.36 4.14
C ALA A 409 -17.97 -5.23 5.40
N GLY A 410 -18.81 -4.98 6.41
CA GLY A 410 -18.84 -5.74 7.65
C GLY A 410 -18.50 -4.89 8.88
N ASN A 411 -18.14 -5.54 9.99
CA ASN A 411 -17.79 -4.88 11.23
C ASN A 411 -16.39 -4.27 11.16
N HIS A 412 -16.29 -2.96 10.94
CA HIS A 412 -15.02 -2.26 10.82
C HIS A 412 -14.21 -2.27 12.11
N ASN A 413 -14.86 -2.22 13.28
CA ASN A 413 -14.15 -2.36 14.56
C ASN A 413 -13.49 -3.73 14.68
N LEU A 414 -14.17 -4.80 14.24
CA LEU A 414 -13.60 -6.14 14.25
C LEU A 414 -12.40 -6.24 13.31
N THR A 415 -12.47 -5.63 12.13
CA THR A 415 -11.36 -5.56 11.20
C THR A 415 -10.19 -4.78 11.79
N PHE A 416 -10.47 -3.63 12.40
CA PHE A 416 -9.46 -2.79 13.07
C PHE A 416 -8.71 -3.55 14.17
N ARG A 417 -9.40 -4.37 14.97
CA ARG A 417 -8.80 -5.21 16.02
C ARG A 417 -7.75 -6.20 15.50
N ASN A 418 -7.76 -6.48 14.20
CA ASN A 418 -6.77 -7.37 13.57
C ASN A 418 -5.55 -6.61 13.00
N THR A 419 -5.54 -5.28 13.02
CA THR A 419 -4.39 -4.50 12.56
C THR A 419 -3.24 -4.52 13.56
N ALA A 420 -2.01 -4.45 13.04
CA ALA A 420 -0.82 -4.34 13.89
C ALA A 420 -0.82 -3.02 14.69
N TRP A 421 -1.39 -1.95 14.12
CA TRP A 421 -1.55 -0.66 14.78
C TRP A 421 -2.44 -0.76 16.04
N TYR A 422 -3.61 -1.42 15.94
CA TYR A 422 -4.49 -1.62 17.08
C TYR A 422 -3.77 -2.24 18.28
N ALA A 423 -2.98 -3.26 18.04
CA ALA A 423 -2.24 -3.94 19.09
C ALA A 423 -1.13 -3.05 19.71
N ALA A 424 -0.40 -2.32 18.87
CA ALA A 424 0.77 -1.54 19.29
C ALA A 424 0.39 -0.20 19.95
N SER A 425 -0.70 0.43 19.51
CA SER A 425 -1.14 1.75 19.96
C SER A 425 -2.02 1.75 21.23
N GLY A 426 -2.21 0.57 21.85
CA GLY A 426 -2.93 0.44 23.10
C GLY A 426 -4.46 0.41 23.02
N TRP A 427 -5.04 0.46 21.82
CA TRP A 427 -6.50 0.36 21.65
C TRP A 427 -7.12 -0.86 22.29
N ALA A 428 -6.40 -2.00 22.32
CA ALA A 428 -6.84 -3.21 22.99
C ALA A 428 -7.15 -3.03 24.49
N GLN A 429 -6.59 -2.01 25.14
CA GLN A 429 -6.77 -1.72 26.56
C GLN A 429 -8.01 -0.83 26.82
N THR A 430 -8.61 -0.28 25.78
CA THR A 430 -9.78 0.61 25.88
C THR A 430 -11.10 -0.14 25.92
N GLY A 431 -11.07 -1.44 25.57
CA GLY A 431 -12.26 -2.28 25.42
C GLY A 431 -12.94 -2.20 24.04
N TRP A 432 -12.40 -1.38 23.11
CA TRP A 432 -12.85 -1.32 21.72
C TRP A 432 -12.39 -2.48 20.87
#